data_a87498fd8998935521cf9c5f1cc9f189
#
_entry.id   a87498fd8998935521cf9c5f1cc9f189
#
_cell.length_a   1.000
_cell.length_b   1.000
_cell.length_c   1.000
_cell.angle_alpha   90.00
_cell.angle_beta   90.00
_cell.angle_gamma   90.00
#
_symmetry.space_group_name_H-M   'P 1'
#
loop_
_entity.id
_entity.type
_entity.pdbx_description
1 polymer ?
#
loop_
_entity_poly.entity_id
_entity_poly.type
_entity_poly.pdbx_seq_one_letter_code
_entity_poly.pdbx_strand_id
1 'polypeptide(L)'
;MEISWHRGAGLAFLLLCAAGAQAEQVGCVTTAWKLIGSNHRICVEAFHDPKVPGVTCHVSQARTGGVAGSFGLAQDPSEFSLACRQTGPIVLPEKLGKDETVFAEDTSILFKETRVVRLWDEKNRALVYLAISRKLIEGAPASSISTVPVMPWGGR
;
A
#
# COMPACT_ATOMS: atom_id res chain seq x y z
N MET A 1 58.29 11.70 28.60
CA MET A 1 57.86 10.82 27.50
C MET A 1 56.43 10.43 27.78
N GLU A 2 55.47 11.34 27.46
CA GLU A 2 54.06 11.18 27.79
C GLU A 2 53.31 10.81 26.51
N ILE A 3 52.64 9.67 26.55
CA ILE A 3 51.84 9.15 25.43
C ILE A 3 50.39 9.59 25.66
N SER A 4 49.93 10.56 24.82
CA SER A 4 48.57 11.06 24.80
C SER A 4 47.68 10.10 24.02
N TRP A 5 46.67 9.52 24.71
CA TRP A 5 45.64 8.68 24.13
C TRP A 5 44.45 9.55 23.64
N HIS A 6 44.30 9.68 22.33
CA HIS A 6 43.11 10.31 21.74
C HIS A 6 41.95 9.33 21.77
N ARG A 7 40.95 9.64 22.57
CA ARG A 7 39.66 8.97 22.57
C ARG A 7 38.86 9.40 21.33
N GLY A 8 38.79 8.54 20.33
CA GLY A 8 37.89 8.69 19.18
C GLY A 8 36.46 8.49 19.62
N ALA A 9 35.65 9.56 19.59
CA ALA A 9 34.20 9.51 19.75
C ALA A 9 33.57 8.98 18.45
N GLY A 10 33.16 7.70 18.44
CA GLY A 10 32.41 7.11 17.35
C GLY A 10 31.00 7.67 17.34
N LEU A 11 30.65 8.45 16.32
CA LEU A 11 29.30 8.89 16.05
C LEU A 11 28.49 7.69 15.53
N ALA A 12 27.66 7.10 16.37
CA ALA A 12 26.69 6.08 15.96
C ALA A 12 25.56 6.77 15.16
N PHE A 13 25.58 6.61 13.85
CA PHE A 13 24.51 7.07 12.96
C PHE A 13 23.32 6.11 13.09
N LEU A 14 22.32 6.48 13.89
CA LEU A 14 21.04 5.76 13.94
C LEU A 14 20.32 6.00 12.60
N LEU A 15 20.34 4.98 11.72
CA LEU A 15 19.42 4.92 10.59
C LEU A 15 18.00 4.71 11.13
N LEU A 16 17.20 5.77 11.16
CA LEU A 16 15.74 5.64 11.27
C LEU A 16 15.23 5.03 9.96
N CYS A 17 15.02 3.72 9.94
CA CYS A 17 14.20 3.10 8.90
C CYS A 17 12.77 3.59 9.05
N ALA A 18 12.31 4.44 8.14
CA ALA A 18 10.90 4.73 7.97
C ALA A 18 10.21 3.41 7.54
N ALA A 19 9.49 2.79 8.47
CA ALA A 19 8.67 1.62 8.17
C ALA A 19 7.47 2.08 7.33
N GLY A 20 7.62 2.04 6.01
CA GLY A 20 6.48 2.08 5.10
C GLY A 20 5.62 0.83 5.32
N ALA A 21 4.30 0.93 5.17
CA ALA A 21 3.43 -0.23 5.22
C ALA A 21 3.85 -1.20 4.11
N GLN A 22 4.39 -2.36 4.49
CA GLN A 22 4.70 -3.43 3.55
C GLN A 22 3.42 -4.21 3.28
N ALA A 23 3.13 -4.46 1.99
CA ALA A 23 2.06 -5.37 1.62
C ALA A 23 2.53 -6.81 1.71
N GLU A 24 1.62 -7.67 2.18
CA GLU A 24 1.79 -9.11 2.20
C GLU A 24 0.92 -9.75 1.13
N GLN A 25 1.50 -10.60 0.28
CA GLN A 25 0.73 -11.29 -0.74
C GLN A 25 -0.16 -12.37 -0.10
N VAL A 26 -1.48 -12.19 -0.18
CA VAL A 26 -2.46 -13.16 0.29
C VAL A 26 -2.56 -14.34 -0.68
N GLY A 27 -2.55 -14.07 -1.99
CA GLY A 27 -2.56 -15.10 -3.02
C GLY A 27 -2.87 -14.57 -4.41
N CYS A 28 -2.78 -15.46 -5.40
CA CYS A 28 -3.09 -15.13 -6.79
C CYS A 28 -3.97 -16.22 -7.42
N VAL A 29 -4.88 -15.79 -8.31
CA VAL A 29 -5.73 -16.66 -9.10
C VAL A 29 -5.38 -16.49 -10.57
N THR A 30 -5.06 -17.58 -11.26
CA THR A 30 -4.82 -17.59 -12.70
C THR A 30 -6.14 -17.43 -13.44
N THR A 31 -6.24 -16.42 -14.30
CA THR A 31 -7.47 -16.10 -15.06
C THR A 31 -7.44 -16.55 -16.51
N ALA A 32 -6.25 -16.72 -17.06
CA ALA A 32 -6.09 -17.23 -18.43
C ALA A 32 -4.82 -18.07 -18.56
N TRP A 33 -4.97 -19.26 -19.16
CA TRP A 33 -3.87 -20.13 -19.49
C TRP A 33 -3.42 -19.88 -20.93
N LYS A 34 -2.11 -19.68 -21.09
CA LYS A 34 -1.47 -19.61 -22.41
C LYS A 34 -0.50 -20.77 -22.56
N LEU A 35 -0.56 -21.45 -23.69
CA LEU A 35 0.35 -22.58 -24.00
C LEU A 35 1.80 -22.09 -24.18
N ILE A 36 2.00 -20.86 -24.63
CA ILE A 36 3.29 -20.20 -24.79
C ILE A 36 3.16 -18.77 -24.23
N GLY A 37 4.04 -18.41 -23.30
CA GLY A 37 4.06 -17.11 -22.63
C GLY A 37 3.54 -17.14 -21.19
N SER A 38 3.49 -16.00 -20.56
CA SER A 38 3.07 -15.87 -19.15
C SER A 38 1.56 -15.81 -19.00
N ASN A 39 1.06 -16.56 -18.02
CA ASN A 39 -0.35 -16.60 -17.66
C ASN A 39 -0.79 -15.26 -17.02
N HIS A 40 -2.01 -14.83 -17.32
CA HIS A 40 -2.63 -13.72 -16.60
C HIS A 40 -3.17 -14.23 -15.26
N ARG A 41 -2.98 -13.42 -14.22
CA ARG A 41 -3.44 -13.73 -12.87
C ARG A 41 -3.91 -12.46 -12.18
N ILE A 42 -4.84 -12.61 -11.26
CA ILE A 42 -5.21 -11.55 -10.31
C ILE A 42 -4.60 -11.92 -8.97
N CYS A 43 -3.83 -11.00 -8.41
CA CYS A 43 -3.20 -11.16 -7.10
C CYS A 43 -3.88 -10.25 -6.08
N VAL A 44 -4.00 -10.73 -4.85
CA VAL A 44 -4.51 -10.00 -3.71
C VAL A 44 -3.37 -9.79 -2.73
N GLU A 45 -3.20 -8.57 -2.31
CA GLU A 45 -2.22 -8.16 -1.31
C GLU A 45 -2.93 -7.47 -0.14
N ALA A 46 -2.45 -7.73 1.08
CA ALA A 46 -2.96 -7.12 2.30
C ALA A 46 -1.94 -6.12 2.85
N PHE A 47 -2.41 -5.00 3.35
CA PHE A 47 -1.59 -4.05 4.11
C PHE A 47 -2.36 -3.49 5.29
N HIS A 48 -1.62 -3.02 6.29
CA HIS A 48 -2.17 -2.37 7.48
C HIS A 48 -1.95 -0.87 7.42
N ASP A 49 -2.89 -0.09 7.95
CA ASP A 49 -2.67 1.34 8.11
C ASP A 49 -1.59 1.56 9.19
N PRO A 50 -0.46 2.18 8.85
CA PRO A 50 0.66 2.31 9.79
C PRO A 50 0.37 3.27 10.95
N LYS A 51 -0.63 4.16 10.80
CA LYS A 51 -0.98 5.15 11.82
C LYS A 51 -2.30 4.85 12.52
N VAL A 52 -3.11 3.94 11.97
CA VAL A 52 -4.42 3.57 12.53
C VAL A 52 -4.48 2.07 12.73
N PRO A 53 -3.95 1.55 13.84
CA PRO A 53 -4.06 0.14 14.17
C PRO A 53 -5.51 -0.34 14.14
N GLY A 54 -5.72 -1.60 13.78
CA GLY A 54 -7.04 -2.22 13.73
C GLY A 54 -7.75 -2.10 12.38
N VAL A 55 -7.07 -1.58 11.35
CA VAL A 55 -7.58 -1.59 9.96
C VAL A 55 -6.66 -2.40 9.07
N THR A 56 -7.25 -3.30 8.29
CA THR A 56 -6.58 -4.05 7.22
C THR A 56 -7.26 -3.76 5.89
N CYS A 57 -6.46 -3.47 4.88
CA CYS A 57 -6.89 -3.26 3.52
C CYS A 57 -6.39 -4.38 2.62
N HIS A 58 -7.21 -4.80 1.66
CA HIS A 58 -6.85 -5.71 0.60
C HIS A 58 -6.96 -5.00 -0.73
N VAL A 59 -5.90 -5.09 -1.54
CA VAL A 59 -5.86 -4.60 -2.92
C VAL A 59 -5.80 -5.79 -3.84
N SER A 60 -6.65 -5.84 -4.85
CA SER A 60 -6.54 -6.81 -5.94
C SER A 60 -6.08 -6.13 -7.21
N GLN A 61 -5.10 -6.72 -7.89
CA GLN A 61 -4.52 -6.19 -9.13
C GLN A 61 -4.27 -7.32 -10.13
N ALA A 62 -4.46 -7.00 -11.42
CA ALA A 62 -4.02 -7.87 -12.49
C ALA A 62 -2.50 -7.88 -12.58
N ARG A 63 -1.90 -9.07 -12.62
CA ARG A 63 -0.46 -9.29 -12.79
C ARG A 63 -0.22 -10.16 -14.01
N THR A 64 0.64 -9.73 -14.90
CA THR A 64 1.13 -10.53 -16.02
C THR A 64 2.55 -10.94 -15.72
N GLY A 65 2.83 -12.25 -15.76
CA GLY A 65 4.19 -12.75 -15.59
C GLY A 65 5.05 -12.53 -16.84
N GLY A 66 6.36 -12.82 -16.71
CA GLY A 66 7.34 -12.74 -17.82
C GLY A 66 7.92 -11.34 -18.02
N VAL A 67 8.85 -11.26 -18.97
CA VAL A 67 9.62 -10.04 -19.28
C VAL A 67 8.69 -8.87 -19.65
N ALA A 68 7.65 -9.14 -20.45
CA ALA A 68 6.67 -8.12 -20.86
C ALA A 68 5.85 -7.57 -19.67
N GLY A 69 5.57 -8.40 -18.67
CA GLY A 69 4.91 -7.97 -17.43
C GLY A 69 5.82 -7.12 -16.54
N SER A 70 7.11 -7.46 -16.48
CA SER A 70 8.10 -6.69 -15.71
C SER A 70 8.33 -5.29 -16.28
N PHE A 71 8.19 -5.11 -17.59
CA PHE A 71 8.27 -3.79 -18.23
C PHE A 71 6.94 -3.03 -18.27
N GLY A 72 5.84 -3.61 -17.76
CA GLY A 72 4.53 -2.96 -17.79
C GLY A 72 3.91 -2.78 -19.18
N LEU A 73 4.48 -3.44 -20.20
CA LEU A 73 4.08 -3.31 -21.61
C LEU A 73 2.90 -4.21 -21.99
N ALA A 74 2.59 -5.22 -21.18
CA ALA A 74 1.68 -6.29 -21.56
C ALA A 74 0.23 -6.08 -21.11
N GLN A 75 -0.06 -5.16 -20.19
CA GLN A 75 -1.41 -4.94 -19.68
C GLN A 75 -1.56 -3.56 -19.04
N ASP A 76 -2.78 -3.04 -19.06
CA ASP A 76 -3.15 -1.83 -18.31
C ASP A 76 -3.48 -2.22 -16.85
N PRO A 77 -2.52 -2.15 -15.88
CA PRO A 77 -2.78 -2.48 -14.48
C PRO A 77 -3.53 -1.37 -13.75
N SER A 78 -4.21 -0.49 -14.49
CA SER A 78 -5.05 0.55 -13.91
C SER A 78 -6.33 -0.01 -13.29
N GLU A 79 -6.69 -1.27 -13.56
CA GLU A 79 -7.82 -1.93 -12.93
C GLU A 79 -7.38 -2.60 -11.63
N PHE A 80 -7.84 -2.06 -10.54
CA PHE A 80 -7.66 -2.62 -9.20
C PHE A 80 -8.94 -2.43 -8.38
N SER A 81 -9.10 -3.20 -7.34
CA SER A 81 -10.13 -2.96 -6.34
C SER A 81 -9.54 -2.87 -4.94
N LEU A 82 -10.21 -2.11 -4.07
CA LEU A 82 -9.81 -1.89 -2.68
C LEU A 82 -10.93 -2.30 -1.74
N ALA A 83 -10.60 -3.10 -0.72
CA ALA A 83 -11.51 -3.45 0.36
C ALA A 83 -10.79 -3.31 1.70
N CYS A 84 -11.22 -2.37 2.54
CA CYS A 84 -10.70 -2.17 3.88
C CYS A 84 -11.73 -2.58 4.92
N ARG A 85 -11.28 -3.17 6.03
CA ARG A 85 -12.13 -3.63 7.13
C ARG A 85 -11.48 -3.34 8.47
N GLN A 86 -12.31 -3.12 9.47
CA GLN A 86 -11.86 -3.17 10.84
C GLN A 86 -11.56 -4.64 11.20
N THR A 87 -10.32 -4.91 11.60
CA THR A 87 -9.81 -6.24 11.97
C THR A 87 -9.29 -6.30 13.41
N GLY A 88 -9.41 -5.19 14.13
CA GLY A 88 -9.04 -5.05 15.52
C GLY A 88 -9.58 -3.76 16.13
N PRO A 89 -9.28 -3.46 17.40
CA PRO A 89 -9.62 -2.17 17.98
C PRO A 89 -8.96 -1.04 17.20
N ILE A 90 -9.75 -0.07 16.73
CA ILE A 90 -9.25 1.12 16.06
C ILE A 90 -8.79 2.13 17.10
N VAL A 91 -7.51 2.50 17.03
CA VAL A 91 -6.93 3.58 17.83
C VAL A 91 -6.63 4.74 16.90
N LEU A 92 -7.41 5.83 17.04
CA LEU A 92 -7.18 7.04 16.28
C LEU A 92 -6.05 7.86 16.95
N PRO A 93 -5.06 8.36 16.19
CA PRO A 93 -4.09 9.30 16.72
C PRO A 93 -4.77 10.65 17.03
N GLU A 94 -4.14 11.46 17.88
CA GLU A 94 -4.67 12.79 18.25
C GLU A 94 -4.93 13.70 17.05
N LYS A 95 -4.12 13.54 16.00
CA LYS A 95 -4.28 14.28 14.74
C LYS A 95 -4.19 13.33 13.57
N LEU A 96 -5.27 13.25 12.82
CA LEU A 96 -5.28 12.64 11.49
C LEU A 96 -5.03 13.74 10.46
N GLY A 97 -4.11 13.51 9.54
CA GLY A 97 -3.93 14.37 8.37
C GLY A 97 -5.19 14.36 7.50
N LYS A 98 -5.38 15.43 6.72
CA LYS A 98 -6.55 15.54 5.81
C LYS A 98 -6.50 14.46 4.73
N ASP A 99 -5.29 14.18 4.21
CA ASP A 99 -4.99 13.20 3.17
C ASP A 99 -3.59 12.63 3.43
N GLU A 100 -3.52 11.39 3.88
CA GLU A 100 -2.25 10.73 4.16
C GLU A 100 -2.10 9.48 3.30
N THR A 101 -0.98 9.38 2.58
CA THR A 101 -0.64 8.13 1.90
C THR A 101 -0.27 7.07 2.92
N VAL A 102 -1.06 5.99 2.95
CA VAL A 102 -0.87 4.87 3.87
C VAL A 102 -0.22 3.66 3.20
N PHE A 103 -0.26 3.62 1.88
CA PHE A 103 0.37 2.59 1.07
C PHE A 103 0.73 3.14 -0.30
N ALA A 104 1.89 2.75 -0.83
CA ALA A 104 2.31 3.05 -2.19
C ALA A 104 3.11 1.87 -2.73
N GLU A 105 2.85 1.47 -3.95
CA GLU A 105 3.56 0.43 -4.68
C GLU A 105 3.80 0.85 -6.12
N ASP A 106 5.06 0.71 -6.55
CA ASP A 106 5.42 0.84 -7.95
C ASP A 106 5.03 -0.43 -8.71
N THR A 107 3.96 -0.33 -9.50
CA THR A 107 3.42 -1.46 -10.27
C THR A 107 4.13 -1.68 -11.61
N SER A 108 5.00 -0.77 -12.03
CA SER A 108 5.90 -0.97 -13.17
C SER A 108 7.17 -0.13 -13.02
N ILE A 109 8.27 -0.63 -13.59
CA ILE A 109 9.59 0.02 -13.56
C ILE A 109 9.56 1.41 -14.22
N LEU A 110 8.61 1.68 -15.10
CA LEU A 110 8.67 2.85 -15.96
C LEU A 110 7.57 3.89 -15.72
N PHE A 111 6.33 3.53 -15.31
CA PHE A 111 5.24 4.54 -15.46
C PHE A 111 3.99 4.37 -14.59
N LYS A 112 3.95 3.48 -13.59
CA LYS A 112 2.70 3.22 -12.86
C LYS A 112 2.93 3.03 -11.37
N GLU A 113 2.31 3.90 -10.61
CA GLU A 113 2.26 3.84 -9.15
C GLU A 113 0.81 3.63 -8.72
N THR A 114 0.57 2.69 -7.82
CA THR A 114 -0.69 2.59 -7.09
C THR A 114 -0.45 3.07 -5.67
N ARG A 115 -1.20 4.07 -5.25
CA ARG A 115 -1.16 4.58 -3.88
C ARG A 115 -2.53 4.55 -3.24
N VAL A 116 -2.56 4.32 -1.94
CA VAL A 116 -3.78 4.43 -1.13
C VAL A 116 -3.63 5.60 -0.17
N VAL A 117 -4.60 6.49 -0.24
CA VAL A 117 -4.70 7.68 0.61
C VAL A 117 -5.81 7.46 1.62
N ARG A 118 -5.56 7.76 2.89
CA ARG A 118 -6.58 7.79 3.94
C ARG A 118 -7.10 9.20 4.11
N LEU A 119 -8.41 9.33 4.16
CA LEU A 119 -9.15 10.54 4.50
C LEU A 119 -9.95 10.26 5.80
N TRP A 120 -10.14 11.28 6.61
CA TRP A 120 -11.01 11.20 7.78
C TRP A 120 -12.32 11.95 7.55
N ASP A 121 -13.42 11.21 7.57
CA ASP A 121 -14.77 11.77 7.58
C ASP A 121 -15.23 11.90 9.04
N GLU A 122 -14.99 13.07 9.60
CA GLU A 122 -15.29 13.35 11.01
C GLU A 122 -16.79 13.27 11.30
N LYS A 123 -17.62 13.75 10.37
CA LYS A 123 -19.07 13.80 10.53
C LYS A 123 -19.67 12.40 10.65
N ASN A 124 -19.20 11.46 9.85
CA ASN A 124 -19.70 10.09 9.83
C ASN A 124 -18.82 9.15 10.67
N ARG A 125 -17.76 9.65 11.32
CA ARG A 125 -16.79 8.87 12.10
C ARG A 125 -16.26 7.67 11.31
N ALA A 126 -15.81 7.93 10.10
CA ALA A 126 -15.37 6.90 9.18
C ALA A 126 -14.00 7.23 8.56
N LEU A 127 -13.18 6.20 8.43
CA LEU A 127 -11.93 6.24 7.67
C LEU A 127 -12.26 5.90 6.22
N VAL A 128 -11.91 6.77 5.31
CA VAL A 128 -12.11 6.58 3.88
C VAL A 128 -10.75 6.33 3.23
N TYR A 129 -10.61 5.17 2.60
CA TYR A 129 -9.40 4.77 1.87
C TYR A 129 -9.66 4.90 0.38
N LEU A 130 -8.86 5.70 -0.29
CA LEU A 130 -8.95 5.96 -1.72
C LEU A 130 -7.69 5.44 -2.41
N ALA A 131 -7.81 4.36 -3.16
CA ALA A 131 -6.76 3.89 -4.03
C ALA A 131 -6.78 4.65 -5.35
N ILE A 132 -5.60 5.07 -5.81
CA ILE A 132 -5.43 5.87 -7.02
C ILE A 132 -4.29 5.26 -7.82
N SER A 133 -4.52 4.98 -9.10
CA SER A 133 -3.46 4.62 -10.04
C SER A 133 -2.98 5.86 -10.79
N ARG A 134 -1.70 6.16 -10.68
CA ARG A 134 -1.07 7.22 -11.49
C ARG A 134 -0.53 6.61 -12.76
N LYS A 135 -1.05 7.08 -13.89
CA LYS A 135 -0.41 6.91 -15.21
C LYS A 135 0.41 8.18 -15.48
N LEU A 136 1.63 8.04 -15.96
CA LEU A 136 2.44 9.16 -16.45
C LEU A 136 2.01 9.64 -17.84
N ILE A 137 1.06 8.95 -18.46
CA ILE A 137 0.52 9.26 -19.79
C ILE A 137 -0.88 9.81 -19.63
N GLU A 138 -1.30 10.73 -20.47
CA GLU A 138 -2.60 11.43 -20.43
C GLU A 138 -3.81 10.50 -20.20
N GLY A 139 -4.70 10.91 -19.32
CA GLY A 139 -5.94 10.23 -18.98
C GLY A 139 -6.33 10.41 -17.52
N ALA A 140 -7.61 10.23 -17.21
CA ALA A 140 -8.10 10.24 -15.84
C ALA A 140 -7.53 9.05 -15.06
N PRO A 141 -7.04 9.25 -13.81
CA PRO A 141 -6.57 8.14 -12.97
C PRO A 141 -7.73 7.21 -12.62
N ALA A 142 -7.48 5.90 -12.65
CA ALA A 142 -8.42 4.95 -12.08
C ALA A 142 -8.42 5.09 -10.56
N SER A 143 -9.59 4.95 -9.94
CA SER A 143 -9.73 5.03 -8.49
C SER A 143 -10.70 3.98 -7.96
N SER A 144 -10.48 3.57 -6.71
CA SER A 144 -11.35 2.68 -5.94
C SER A 144 -11.43 3.18 -4.51
N ILE A 145 -12.61 3.07 -3.89
CA ILE A 145 -12.87 3.59 -2.55
C ILE A 145 -13.33 2.47 -1.62
N SER A 146 -12.89 2.54 -0.37
CA SER A 146 -13.39 1.72 0.73
C SER A 146 -13.55 2.55 1.99
N THR A 147 -14.66 2.36 2.70
CA THR A 147 -14.97 3.10 3.93
C THR A 147 -15.04 2.14 5.11
N VAL A 148 -14.37 2.51 6.21
CA VAL A 148 -14.33 1.75 7.46
C VAL A 148 -14.90 2.63 8.56
N PRO A 149 -16.12 2.35 9.08
CA PRO A 149 -16.64 3.05 10.23
C PRO A 149 -15.83 2.70 11.47
N VAL A 150 -15.57 3.71 12.31
CA VAL A 150 -14.88 3.51 13.59
C VAL A 150 -15.89 3.04 14.61
N MET A 151 -15.90 1.74 14.86
CA MET A 151 -16.84 1.07 15.76
C MET A 151 -16.11 0.49 16.97
N PRO A 152 -16.81 0.33 18.13
CA PRO A 152 -16.27 -0.44 19.24
C PRO A 152 -15.91 -1.87 18.78
N TRP A 153 -14.76 -2.36 19.18
CA TRP A 153 -14.30 -3.70 18.84
C TRP A 153 -14.71 -4.69 19.94
N GLY A 154 -15.35 -5.78 19.56
CA GLY A 154 -15.71 -6.84 20.50
C GLY A 154 -16.94 -6.55 21.38
N GLY A 155 -17.70 -5.50 21.12
CA GLY A 155 -18.99 -5.25 21.76
C GLY A 155 -20.08 -6.15 21.15
N ARG A 156 -20.66 -7.03 21.97
CA ARG A 156 -22.00 -7.62 21.72
C ARG A 156 -23.04 -6.68 22.25
#